data_6bfe8f5926a5d0cb14e5e7ed2a0a0629
#
_entry.id   6bfe8f5926a5d0cb14e5e7ed2a0a0629
#
_cell.length_a   1.000
_cell.length_b   1.000
_cell.length_c   1.000
_cell.angle_alpha   90.00
_cell.angle_beta   90.00
_cell.angle_gamma   90.00
#
_symmetry.space_group_name_H-M   'P 1'
#
loop_
_entity.id
_entity.type
_entity.pdbx_description
1 polymer ?
#
loop_
_entity_poly.entity_id
_entity_poly.type
_entity_poly.pdbx_seq_one_letter_code
_entity_poly.pdbx_strand_id
1 'polypeptide(L)'
;TLNTSPQVAYEAIKILNKYGAERGSDGMPKFLPGVNIIFGLRNETKKTHEENMKWLSRIYDEGLMLRRINIRQVAIFEGTPLFTEGKDKFLKKNKKYYWKWRNEIRQKIDWPMLQRVIPSGTILTNCYAGIYDGNTTFCRQFGTYSLIVGVKGRLELKKFYDIEVTGHMLRSVTGKVVVERE
;
A
#
# COMPACT_ATOMS: atom_id res chain seq x y z
N THR A 1 -12.61 -12.61 -14.78
CA THR A 1 -11.44 -13.46 -14.51
C THR A 1 -10.19 -12.70 -14.91
N LEU A 2 -9.24 -12.56 -14.01
CA LEU A 2 -7.94 -11.99 -14.34
C LEU A 2 -7.18 -13.02 -15.18
N ASN A 3 -6.66 -12.61 -16.33
CA ASN A 3 -5.91 -13.49 -17.23
C ASN A 3 -4.45 -13.73 -16.76
N THR A 4 -4.16 -13.51 -15.48
CA THR A 4 -2.82 -13.62 -14.92
C THR A 4 -2.82 -14.59 -13.77
N SER A 5 -1.96 -15.60 -13.84
CA SER A 5 -1.78 -16.54 -12.73
C SER A 5 -0.97 -15.90 -11.59
N PRO A 6 -1.13 -16.37 -10.34
CA PRO A 6 -0.30 -15.92 -9.22
C PRO A 6 1.19 -16.09 -9.48
N GLN A 7 1.61 -17.11 -10.22
CA GLN A 7 3.01 -17.34 -10.56
C GLN A 7 3.55 -16.27 -11.52
N VAL A 8 2.81 -15.92 -12.56
CA VAL A 8 3.20 -14.85 -13.50
C VAL A 8 3.30 -13.51 -12.77
N ALA A 9 2.34 -13.20 -11.88
CA ALA A 9 2.39 -12.00 -11.06
C ALA A 9 3.62 -11.99 -10.13
N TYR A 10 3.95 -13.14 -9.55
CA TYR A 10 5.13 -13.29 -8.70
C TYR A 10 6.44 -13.05 -9.46
N GLU A 11 6.62 -13.65 -10.65
CA GLU A 11 7.82 -13.41 -11.48
C GLU A 11 7.93 -11.93 -11.93
N ALA A 12 6.81 -11.31 -12.28
CA ALA A 12 6.78 -9.88 -12.58
C ALA A 12 7.24 -9.03 -11.37
N ILE A 13 6.80 -9.38 -10.16
CA ILE A 13 7.24 -8.70 -8.92
C ILE A 13 8.76 -8.86 -8.73
N LYS A 14 9.32 -10.03 -8.97
CA LYS A 14 10.78 -10.26 -8.89
C LYS A 14 11.55 -9.38 -9.88
N ILE A 15 11.11 -9.35 -11.13
CA ILE A 15 11.73 -8.52 -12.18
C ILE A 15 11.68 -7.04 -11.78
N LEU A 16 10.51 -6.56 -11.35
CA LEU A 16 10.34 -5.16 -10.95
C LEU A 16 11.18 -4.80 -9.72
N ASN A 17 11.33 -5.72 -8.76
CA ASN A 17 12.20 -5.50 -7.60
C ASN A 17 13.68 -5.44 -8.01
N LYS A 18 14.12 -6.30 -8.94
CA LYS A 18 15.51 -6.30 -9.41
C LYS A 18 15.99 -4.94 -9.92
N TYR A 19 15.11 -4.20 -10.58
CA TYR A 19 15.44 -2.91 -11.19
C TYR A 19 14.91 -1.70 -10.42
N GLY A 20 13.84 -1.86 -9.67
CA GLY A 20 13.12 -0.75 -9.04
C GLY A 20 13.32 -0.62 -7.54
N ALA A 21 13.91 -1.63 -6.87
CA ALA A 21 14.10 -1.59 -5.42
C ALA A 21 15.23 -0.65 -4.97
N GLU A 22 16.13 -0.27 -5.88
CA GLU A 22 17.18 0.70 -5.60
C GLU A 22 16.59 2.06 -5.20
N ARG A 23 17.16 2.69 -4.18
CA ARG A 23 16.68 3.99 -3.70
C ARG A 23 17.17 5.12 -4.59
N GLY A 24 16.26 6.04 -4.89
CA GLY A 24 16.57 7.33 -5.51
C GLY A 24 17.11 8.35 -4.49
N SER A 25 17.52 9.49 -5.00
CA SER A 25 17.96 10.64 -4.19
C SER A 25 16.85 11.25 -3.33
N ASP A 26 15.61 10.92 -3.61
CA ASP A 26 14.42 11.34 -2.87
C ASP A 26 14.13 10.45 -1.63
N GLY A 27 14.98 9.45 -1.37
CA GLY A 27 14.82 8.50 -0.27
C GLY A 27 13.89 7.32 -0.56
N MET A 28 13.17 7.33 -1.69
CA MET A 28 12.23 6.29 -2.08
C MET A 28 12.85 5.27 -3.05
N PRO A 29 12.39 4.01 -3.05
CA PRO A 29 12.69 3.10 -4.14
C PRO A 29 12.23 3.69 -5.49
N LYS A 30 13.04 3.53 -6.53
CA LYS A 30 12.78 4.09 -7.86
C LYS A 30 11.44 3.66 -8.44
N PHE A 31 11.12 2.37 -8.31
CA PHE A 31 9.86 1.81 -8.77
C PHE A 31 9.53 0.50 -8.05
N LEU A 32 8.36 0.39 -7.46
CA LEU A 32 7.88 -0.85 -6.85
C LEU A 32 6.49 -1.23 -7.37
N PRO A 33 6.21 -2.54 -7.53
CA PRO A 33 4.90 -3.01 -7.93
C PRO A 33 3.86 -2.82 -6.84
N GLY A 34 2.62 -2.53 -7.24
CA GLY A 34 1.45 -2.61 -6.39
C GLY A 34 0.64 -3.87 -6.67
N VAL A 35 -0.03 -4.40 -5.66
CA VAL A 35 -0.91 -5.57 -5.78
C VAL A 35 -2.34 -5.18 -5.45
N ASN A 36 -3.29 -5.72 -6.21
CA ASN A 36 -4.72 -5.59 -5.92
C ASN A 36 -5.29 -6.94 -5.47
N ILE A 37 -5.85 -6.98 -4.27
CA ILE A 37 -6.65 -8.09 -3.76
C ILE A 37 -8.11 -7.69 -3.82
N ILE A 38 -8.91 -8.46 -4.53
CA ILE A 38 -10.34 -8.20 -4.73
C ILE A 38 -11.14 -9.29 -4.04
N PHE A 39 -12.02 -8.88 -3.13
CA PHE A 39 -12.97 -9.75 -2.43
C PHE A 39 -14.39 -9.64 -3.02
N GLY A 40 -15.17 -10.68 -2.83
CA GLY A 40 -16.55 -10.77 -3.31
C GLY A 40 -16.68 -11.39 -4.70
N LEU A 41 -15.64 -12.11 -5.14
CA LEU A 41 -15.66 -12.83 -6.40
C LEU A 41 -16.38 -14.19 -6.27
N ARG A 42 -16.76 -14.74 -7.44
CA ARG A 42 -17.33 -16.08 -7.55
C ARG A 42 -16.38 -17.12 -6.93
N ASN A 43 -16.95 -18.08 -6.21
CA ASN A 43 -16.23 -19.18 -5.55
C ASN A 43 -15.23 -18.77 -4.46
N GLU A 44 -15.21 -17.52 -4.03
CA GLU A 44 -14.40 -17.09 -2.90
C GLU A 44 -14.79 -17.82 -1.61
N THR A 45 -13.79 -18.27 -0.88
CA THR A 45 -13.92 -18.99 0.39
C THR A 45 -12.86 -18.51 1.40
N LYS A 46 -12.92 -19.03 2.63
CA LYS A 46 -11.83 -18.84 3.59
C LYS A 46 -10.49 -19.35 3.06
N LYS A 47 -10.49 -20.47 2.32
CA LYS A 47 -9.28 -21.03 1.70
C LYS A 47 -8.67 -20.03 0.71
N THR A 48 -9.49 -19.31 -0.04
CA THR A 48 -9.00 -18.24 -0.94
C THR A 48 -8.22 -17.18 -0.17
N HIS A 49 -8.71 -16.77 1.01
CA HIS A 49 -7.99 -15.82 1.85
C HIS A 49 -6.69 -16.42 2.40
N GLU A 50 -6.71 -17.67 2.85
CA GLU A 50 -5.51 -18.36 3.34
C GLU A 50 -4.43 -18.47 2.26
N GLU A 51 -4.81 -18.78 1.02
CA GLU A 51 -3.89 -18.82 -0.12
C GLU A 51 -3.35 -17.41 -0.47
N ASN A 52 -4.20 -16.37 -0.42
CA ASN A 52 -3.74 -14.99 -0.58
C ASN A 52 -2.72 -14.61 0.50
N MET A 53 -2.95 -14.99 1.75
CA MET A 53 -2.02 -14.74 2.85
C MET A 53 -0.69 -15.46 2.64
N LYS A 54 -0.70 -16.74 2.26
CA LYS A 54 0.51 -17.51 1.97
C LYS A 54 1.32 -16.87 0.84
N TRP A 55 0.65 -16.47 -0.23
CA TRP A 55 1.30 -15.83 -1.38
C TRP A 55 1.92 -14.48 -1.02
N LEU A 56 1.23 -13.64 -0.25
CA LEU A 56 1.75 -12.36 0.23
C LEU A 56 2.91 -12.55 1.23
N SER A 57 2.78 -13.54 2.15
CA SER A 57 3.85 -13.87 3.09
C SER A 57 5.11 -14.33 2.35
N ARG A 58 4.97 -15.19 1.34
CA ARG A 58 6.09 -15.61 0.52
C ARG A 58 6.84 -14.43 -0.11
N ILE A 59 6.12 -13.46 -0.70
CA ILE A 59 6.71 -12.24 -1.26
C ILE A 59 7.50 -11.49 -0.19
N TYR A 60 6.91 -11.35 1.00
CA TYR A 60 7.57 -10.67 2.11
C TYR A 60 8.80 -11.45 2.61
N ASP A 61 8.70 -12.76 2.85
CA ASP A 61 9.75 -13.60 3.42
C ASP A 61 10.96 -13.70 2.48
N GLU A 62 10.74 -13.68 1.17
CA GLU A 62 11.81 -13.65 0.16
C GLU A 62 12.47 -12.26 -0.02
N GLY A 63 12.13 -11.29 0.81
CA GLY A 63 12.74 -9.96 0.77
C GLY A 63 12.21 -9.03 -0.31
N LEU A 64 11.23 -9.46 -1.09
CA LEU A 64 10.64 -8.64 -2.15
C LEU A 64 9.80 -7.50 -1.56
N MET A 65 9.81 -6.37 -2.23
CA MET A 65 9.08 -5.18 -1.82
C MET A 65 7.87 -4.93 -2.70
N LEU A 66 6.75 -4.64 -2.04
CA LEU A 66 5.52 -4.14 -2.66
C LEU A 66 5.30 -2.70 -2.23
N ARG A 67 5.05 -1.85 -3.18
CA ARG A 67 4.72 -0.46 -2.93
C ARG A 67 3.43 -0.31 -2.12
N ARG A 68 2.42 -1.13 -2.47
CA ARG A 68 1.08 -1.01 -1.91
C ARG A 68 0.26 -2.27 -2.16
N ILE A 69 -0.51 -2.67 -1.17
CA ILE A 69 -1.55 -3.68 -1.31
C ILE A 69 -2.90 -2.98 -1.29
N ASN A 70 -3.57 -2.91 -2.43
CA ASN A 70 -4.94 -2.41 -2.51
C ASN A 70 -5.90 -3.55 -2.22
N ILE A 71 -6.70 -3.40 -1.17
CA ILE A 71 -7.69 -4.38 -0.77
C ILE A 71 -9.07 -3.78 -1.02
N ARG A 72 -9.82 -4.38 -1.92
CA ARG A 72 -11.12 -3.86 -2.38
C ARG A 72 -12.18 -4.96 -2.38
N GLN A 73 -13.43 -4.55 -2.34
CA GLN A 73 -14.56 -5.41 -2.71
C GLN A 73 -14.90 -5.17 -4.17
N VAL A 74 -15.38 -6.22 -4.84
CA VAL A 74 -15.85 -6.11 -6.22
C VAL A 74 -17.07 -5.17 -6.26
N ALA A 75 -17.11 -4.29 -7.26
CA ALA A 75 -18.29 -3.52 -7.60
C ALA A 75 -19.06 -4.30 -8.69
N ILE A 76 -20.35 -4.48 -8.49
CA ILE A 76 -21.22 -5.27 -9.36
C ILE A 76 -22.15 -4.33 -10.07
N PHE A 77 -22.05 -4.26 -11.40
CA PHE A 77 -22.86 -3.42 -12.25
C PHE A 77 -23.78 -4.23 -13.14
N GLU A 78 -24.96 -3.70 -13.40
CA GLU A 78 -25.89 -4.25 -14.38
C GLU A 78 -25.22 -4.43 -15.74
N GLY A 79 -25.54 -5.52 -16.46
CA GLY A 79 -24.91 -5.88 -17.72
C GLY A 79 -23.57 -6.62 -17.60
N THR A 80 -23.04 -6.81 -16.39
CA THR A 80 -21.83 -7.62 -16.21
C THR A 80 -22.14 -9.10 -15.94
N PRO A 81 -21.25 -10.05 -16.33
CA PRO A 81 -21.46 -11.46 -16.03
C PRO A 81 -21.71 -11.75 -14.55
N LEU A 82 -21.03 -11.07 -13.67
CA LEU A 82 -21.18 -11.24 -12.22
C LEU A 82 -22.56 -10.82 -11.72
N PHE A 83 -23.15 -9.78 -12.31
CA PHE A 83 -24.53 -9.36 -12.05
C PHE A 83 -25.53 -10.42 -12.52
N THR A 84 -25.38 -10.94 -13.74
CA THR A 84 -26.25 -11.96 -14.34
C THR A 84 -26.20 -13.27 -13.54
N GLU A 85 -25.04 -13.67 -13.06
CA GLU A 85 -24.83 -14.93 -12.31
C GLU A 85 -25.37 -14.92 -10.88
N GLY A 86 -25.51 -13.77 -10.25
CA GLY A 86 -25.95 -13.79 -8.85
C GLY A 86 -26.08 -12.45 -8.17
N LYS A 87 -25.99 -11.36 -8.91
CA LYS A 87 -26.04 -10.00 -8.33
C LYS A 87 -25.06 -9.87 -7.16
N ASP A 88 -25.50 -9.38 -6.03
CA ASP A 88 -24.71 -9.17 -4.82
C ASP A 88 -24.50 -10.45 -3.95
N LYS A 89 -24.96 -11.61 -4.40
CA LYS A 89 -24.87 -12.88 -3.68
C LYS A 89 -23.43 -13.22 -3.27
N PHE A 90 -22.48 -13.03 -4.17
CA PHE A 90 -21.07 -13.34 -3.91
C PHE A 90 -20.48 -12.38 -2.88
N LEU A 91 -20.81 -11.11 -2.96
CA LEU A 91 -20.42 -10.08 -2.00
C LEU A 91 -20.98 -10.37 -0.60
N LYS A 92 -22.26 -10.74 -0.52
CA LYS A 92 -22.96 -11.04 0.74
C LYS A 92 -22.41 -12.28 1.42
N LYS A 93 -22.00 -13.29 0.67
CA LYS A 93 -21.51 -14.58 1.17
C LYS A 93 -20.41 -14.44 2.22
N ASN A 94 -19.41 -13.60 1.94
CA ASN A 94 -18.25 -13.43 2.81
C ASN A 94 -18.17 -12.04 3.47
N LYS A 95 -19.20 -11.22 3.35
CA LYS A 95 -19.24 -9.84 3.87
C LYS A 95 -18.78 -9.73 5.33
N LYS A 96 -19.21 -10.65 6.18
CA LYS A 96 -18.85 -10.70 7.61
C LYS A 96 -17.37 -10.91 7.87
N TYR A 97 -16.63 -11.50 6.94
CA TYR A 97 -15.21 -11.78 7.06
C TYR A 97 -14.33 -10.70 6.42
N TYR A 98 -14.87 -9.88 5.52
CA TYR A 98 -14.11 -8.92 4.73
C TYR A 98 -13.22 -8.01 5.59
N TRP A 99 -13.78 -7.40 6.64
CA TRP A 99 -13.04 -6.50 7.50
C TRP A 99 -11.94 -7.22 8.29
N LYS A 100 -12.20 -8.45 8.74
CA LYS A 100 -11.20 -9.29 9.40
C LYS A 100 -10.05 -9.60 8.46
N TRP A 101 -10.34 -10.09 7.26
CA TRP A 101 -9.33 -10.44 6.26
C TRP A 101 -8.53 -9.23 5.80
N ARG A 102 -9.22 -8.10 5.54
CA ARG A 102 -8.57 -6.85 5.20
C ARG A 102 -7.61 -6.38 6.30
N ASN A 103 -8.05 -6.41 7.55
CA ASN A 103 -7.23 -6.02 8.69
C ASN A 103 -6.02 -6.96 8.87
N GLU A 104 -6.19 -8.24 8.67
CA GLU A 104 -5.13 -9.24 8.74
C GLU A 104 -4.03 -8.98 7.71
N ILE A 105 -4.39 -8.73 6.44
CA ILE A 105 -3.42 -8.35 5.40
C ILE A 105 -2.71 -7.04 5.78
N ARG A 106 -3.46 -6.04 6.29
CA ARG A 106 -2.90 -4.75 6.69
C ARG A 106 -1.86 -4.88 7.79
N GLN A 107 -2.14 -5.66 8.81
CA GLN A 107 -1.26 -5.76 9.98
C GLN A 107 -0.09 -6.72 9.73
N LYS A 108 -0.36 -7.88 9.11
CA LYS A 108 0.66 -8.92 8.97
C LYS A 108 1.59 -8.73 7.78
N ILE A 109 1.13 -8.04 6.73
CA ILE A 109 1.89 -7.89 5.48
C ILE A 109 2.15 -6.42 5.13
N ASP A 110 1.10 -5.61 4.99
CA ASP A 110 1.21 -4.26 4.43
C ASP A 110 2.00 -3.32 5.35
N TRP A 111 1.79 -3.42 6.65
CA TRP A 111 2.53 -2.63 7.64
C TRP A 111 4.01 -3.01 7.79
N PRO A 112 4.41 -4.30 7.95
CA PRO A 112 5.82 -4.68 7.90
C PRO A 112 6.47 -4.36 6.54
N MET A 113 5.71 -4.50 5.44
CA MET A 113 6.18 -4.12 4.11
C MET A 113 6.49 -2.63 4.02
N LEU A 114 5.64 -1.76 4.58
CA LEU A 114 5.89 -0.32 4.64
C LEU A 114 7.18 0.00 5.38
N GLN A 115 7.46 -0.68 6.49
CA GLN A 115 8.71 -0.52 7.26
C GLN A 115 9.95 -0.93 6.46
N ARG A 116 9.85 -1.97 5.64
CA ARG A 116 10.92 -2.39 4.73
C ARG A 116 11.13 -1.40 3.59
N VAL A 117 10.03 -0.94 2.99
CA VAL A 117 10.08 0.03 1.88
C VAL A 117 10.66 1.36 2.33
N ILE A 118 10.31 1.82 3.53
CA ILE A 118 10.77 3.09 4.09
C ILE A 118 11.18 2.88 5.55
N PRO A 119 12.40 2.42 5.82
CA PRO A 119 12.90 2.27 7.19
C PRO A 119 12.93 3.60 7.95
N SER A 120 12.80 3.53 9.28
CA SER A 120 13.07 4.70 10.14
C SER A 120 14.49 5.20 9.89
N GLY A 121 14.69 6.52 9.94
CA GLY A 121 15.95 7.18 9.56
C GLY A 121 16.05 7.51 8.07
N THR A 122 15.12 7.02 7.21
CA THR A 122 15.08 7.45 5.81
C THR A 122 14.76 8.93 5.71
N ILE A 123 15.56 9.67 4.95
CA ILE A 123 15.28 11.09 4.64
C ILE A 123 14.47 11.14 3.35
N LEU A 124 13.25 11.64 3.45
CA LEU A 124 12.38 11.92 2.31
C LEU A 124 12.58 13.38 1.91
N THR A 125 13.15 13.62 0.74
CA THR A 125 13.44 14.98 0.28
C THR A 125 12.24 15.61 -0.42
N ASN A 126 12.15 16.92 -0.40
CA ASN A 126 11.12 17.70 -1.09
C ASN A 126 9.68 17.30 -0.74
N CYS A 127 9.39 17.10 0.54
CA CYS A 127 8.04 16.84 1.01
C CYS A 127 7.24 18.16 1.10
N TYR A 128 6.19 18.26 0.32
CA TYR A 128 5.28 19.41 0.30
C TYR A 128 4.33 19.38 1.50
N ALA A 129 4.33 20.45 2.31
CA ALA A 129 3.40 20.65 3.43
C ALA A 129 2.02 21.06 2.89
N GLY A 130 1.05 20.15 2.94
CA GLY A 130 -0.24 20.32 2.28
C GLY A 130 -1.38 20.79 3.19
N ILE A 131 -1.58 20.14 4.33
CA ILE A 131 -2.73 20.39 5.21
C ILE A 131 -2.37 20.16 6.67
N TYR A 132 -3.16 20.74 7.56
CA TYR A 132 -3.15 20.43 8.99
C TYR A 132 -4.28 19.47 9.36
N ASP A 133 -4.00 18.63 10.35
CA ASP A 133 -5.01 17.94 11.14
C ASP A 133 -4.60 18.07 12.61
N GLY A 134 -5.36 18.84 13.38
CA GLY A 134 -4.98 19.23 14.73
C GLY A 134 -3.61 19.92 14.79
N ASN A 135 -2.71 19.34 15.58
CA ASN A 135 -1.33 19.82 15.71
C ASN A 135 -0.34 18.98 14.89
N THR A 136 -0.79 18.47 13.74
CA THR A 136 0.03 17.69 12.82
C THR A 136 -0.05 18.29 11.43
N THR A 137 1.10 18.48 10.78
CA THR A 137 1.16 18.85 9.36
C THR A 137 1.35 17.58 8.54
N PHE A 138 0.48 17.37 7.55
CA PHE A 138 0.62 16.28 6.60
C PHE A 138 1.35 16.75 5.36
N CYS A 139 2.49 16.09 5.13
CA CYS A 139 3.38 16.34 4.01
C CYS A 139 3.39 15.13 3.05
N ARG A 140 3.80 15.37 1.81
CA ARG A 140 4.02 14.33 0.81
C ARG A 140 4.99 14.77 -0.27
N GLN A 141 5.77 13.83 -0.78
CA GLN A 141 6.58 14.08 -1.97
C GLN A 141 5.69 14.18 -3.22
N PHE A 142 6.10 14.95 -4.21
CA PHE A 142 5.53 14.85 -5.55
C PHE A 142 6.09 13.61 -6.24
N GLY A 143 5.18 12.80 -6.80
CA GLY A 143 5.56 11.57 -7.48
C GLY A 143 4.36 10.69 -7.76
N THR A 144 4.57 9.63 -8.51
CA THR A 144 3.53 8.62 -8.84
C THR A 144 3.00 7.90 -7.60
N TYR A 145 3.71 8.04 -6.48
CA TYR A 145 3.35 7.47 -5.19
C TYR A 145 3.74 8.37 -4.03
N SER A 146 2.91 9.31 -3.76
CA SER A 146 3.08 10.14 -2.58
C SER A 146 2.66 9.38 -1.32
N LEU A 147 3.65 9.06 -0.48
CA LEU A 147 3.40 8.62 0.88
C LEU A 147 3.05 9.84 1.73
N ILE A 148 2.07 9.66 2.61
CA ILE A 148 1.73 10.71 3.59
C ILE A 148 2.70 10.60 4.76
N VAL A 149 3.31 11.73 5.11
CA VAL A 149 4.19 11.90 6.26
C VAL A 149 3.53 12.87 7.25
N GLY A 150 3.24 12.40 8.45
CA GLY A 150 2.74 13.25 9.54
C GLY A 150 3.91 13.84 10.34
N VAL A 151 4.01 15.16 10.37
CA VAL A 151 4.99 15.88 11.19
C VAL A 151 4.27 16.59 12.31
N LYS A 152 4.71 16.35 13.56
CA LYS A 152 4.15 17.02 14.75
C LYS A 152 4.46 18.51 14.72
N GLY A 153 3.48 19.34 14.92
CA GLY A 153 3.56 20.79 14.85
C GLY A 153 2.95 21.36 13.57
N ARG A 154 2.91 22.68 13.50
CA ARG A 154 2.38 23.43 12.35
C ARG A 154 3.52 24.01 11.54
N LEU A 155 3.92 23.32 10.48
CA LEU A 155 4.85 23.81 9.49
C LEU A 155 4.16 24.85 8.59
N GLU A 156 4.90 25.74 7.97
CA GLU A 156 4.35 26.64 6.98
C GLU A 156 3.85 25.83 5.77
N LEU A 157 2.54 25.99 5.45
CA LEU A 157 1.93 25.28 4.33
C LEU A 157 2.47 25.79 2.99
N LYS A 158 2.40 24.94 1.99
CA LYS A 158 2.86 25.21 0.61
C LYS A 158 4.37 25.33 0.46
N LYS A 159 5.14 25.07 1.51
CA LYS A 159 6.60 24.93 1.46
C LYS A 159 7.04 23.48 1.37
N PHE A 160 8.32 23.31 1.07
CA PHE A 160 8.98 22.01 0.95
C PHE A 160 9.93 21.77 2.11
N TYR A 161 9.97 20.53 2.59
CA TYR A 161 10.79 20.11 3.71
C TYR A 161 11.44 18.77 3.39
N ASP A 162 12.67 18.59 3.86
CA ASP A 162 13.27 17.27 3.96
C ASP A 162 12.92 16.70 5.33
N ILE A 163 12.35 15.49 5.32
CA ILE A 163 11.76 14.89 6.51
C ILE A 163 12.39 13.52 6.76
N GLU A 164 12.99 13.36 7.94
CA GLU A 164 13.46 12.07 8.42
C GLU A 164 12.28 11.26 8.99
N VAL A 165 12.11 10.05 8.51
CA VAL A 165 11.07 9.12 8.99
C VAL A 165 11.41 8.64 10.40
N THR A 166 10.50 8.85 11.35
CA THR A 166 10.67 8.46 12.76
C THR A 166 9.80 7.29 13.18
N GLY A 167 8.75 6.97 12.40
CA GLY A 167 7.86 5.87 12.74
C GLY A 167 6.85 5.55 11.63
N HIS A 168 6.06 4.50 11.86
CA HIS A 168 5.13 3.94 10.88
C HIS A 168 3.74 3.77 11.45
N MET A 169 2.76 4.27 10.74
CA MET A 169 1.35 3.93 10.89
C MET A 169 0.97 2.86 9.86
N LEU A 170 -0.26 2.41 9.83
CA LEU A 170 -0.67 1.33 8.91
C LEU A 170 -0.46 1.65 7.42
N ARG A 171 -0.50 2.93 7.03
CA ARG A 171 -0.42 3.35 5.62
C ARG A 171 0.27 4.69 5.41
N SER A 172 0.87 5.23 6.42
CA SER A 172 1.59 6.50 6.43
C SER A 172 2.76 6.39 7.38
N VAL A 173 3.63 7.36 7.37
CA VAL A 173 4.76 7.44 8.29
C VAL A 173 4.68 8.71 9.11
N THR A 174 5.37 8.74 10.23
CA THR A 174 5.65 9.95 11.00
C THR A 174 7.08 10.39 10.76
N GLY A 175 7.34 11.67 10.85
CA GLY A 175 8.68 12.21 10.63
C GLY A 175 8.94 13.48 11.38
N LYS A 176 10.19 13.92 11.34
CA LYS A 176 10.67 15.21 11.83
C LYS A 176 11.37 15.96 10.69
N VAL A 177 11.22 17.27 10.66
CA VAL A 177 11.93 18.12 9.69
C VAL A 177 13.44 18.07 9.95
N VAL A 178 14.20 17.91 8.87
CA VAL A 178 15.67 18.00 8.87
C VAL A 178 16.11 19.29 8.20
N VAL A 179 15.47 19.65 7.08
CA VAL A 179 15.78 20.86 6.30
C VAL A 179 14.47 21.48 5.81
N GLU A 180 14.34 22.80 5.95
CA GLU A 180 13.36 23.60 5.20
C GLU A 180 13.98 24.00 3.88
N ARG A 181 13.26 23.81 2.78
CA ARG A 181 13.72 24.20 1.45
C ARG A 181 12.98 25.45 0.99
N GLU A 182 13.73 26.37 0.44
CA GLU A 182 13.21 27.59 -0.18
C GLU A 182 12.37 27.29 -1.43
#